data_0c6d4783448f86cde3731fc2efe22ffd
#
_entry.id   0c6d4783448f86cde3731fc2efe22ffd
#
_cell.length_a   1.000
_cell.length_b   1.000
_cell.length_c   1.000
_cell.angle_alpha   90.00
_cell.angle_beta   90.00
_cell.angle_gamma   90.00
#
_symmetry.space_group_name_H-M   'P 1'
#
loop_
_entity.id
_entity.type
_entity.pdbx_description
1 polymer ?
#
loop_
_entity_poly.entity_id
_entity_poly.type
_entity_poly.pdbx_seq_one_letter_code
_entity_poly.pdbx_strand_id
1 'polypeptide(L)'
;MKSIIRSVRRMKAVFFARNLEYLRDRASFGWNLVFPVLIVFALAMVFSGPPRALFTVTAVASDSLPELLEFPGIEIISMNRNKALDRLSRQQTDLVVEVVENSVRYWVNGNSASGAILELLLKYTEPRLLERGETDGEAIRYVDWVVPGILGMNMMYSALWGVGYVVVRYRQAGYLRRLRATPLTKFEFLSAQVLSRLLVTLTASAIVFVGTNLILDYRMVGSLGLLFLIALVGGLAMITLGLAIACRTESKEFADGLLNAITFPMLLLSGVWFSLDGSPDWVQAIAQVLPLTHLLDAARAVMLDNAGLADITSHLAILLGFCIVGMGLSIKLFKW
;
A
#
# COMPACT_ATOMS: atom_id res chain seq x y z
N MET A 1 -39.31 -12.93 6.17
CA MET A 1 -38.80 -12.30 7.39
C MET A 1 -38.19 -13.31 8.38
N LYS A 2 -38.87 -14.38 8.83
CA LYS A 2 -38.34 -15.40 9.77
C LYS A 2 -37.06 -16.13 9.24
N SER A 3 -36.92 -16.36 7.94
CA SER A 3 -35.75 -17.00 7.32
C SER A 3 -34.52 -16.11 7.43
N ILE A 4 -34.62 -14.81 7.13
CA ILE A 4 -33.53 -13.83 7.20
C ILE A 4 -33.04 -13.67 8.64
N ILE A 5 -33.96 -13.60 9.60
CA ILE A 5 -33.60 -13.47 11.02
C ILE A 5 -32.79 -14.70 11.51
N ARG A 6 -33.17 -15.91 11.05
CA ARG A 6 -32.43 -17.15 11.36
C ARG A 6 -31.03 -17.14 10.72
N SER A 7 -30.91 -16.68 9.48
CA SER A 7 -29.63 -16.54 8.78
C SER A 7 -28.69 -15.58 9.51
N VAL A 8 -29.17 -14.39 9.85
CA VAL A 8 -28.40 -13.38 10.62
C VAL A 8 -27.95 -13.94 11.99
N ARG A 9 -28.82 -14.68 12.67
CA ARG A 9 -28.46 -15.29 13.97
C ARG A 9 -27.34 -16.32 13.84
N ARG A 10 -27.36 -17.15 12.78
CA ARG A 10 -26.29 -18.13 12.50
C ARG A 10 -24.98 -17.44 12.13
N MET A 11 -25.04 -16.40 11.29
CA MET A 11 -23.86 -15.60 10.95
C MET A 11 -23.25 -14.93 12.21
N LYS A 12 -24.08 -14.34 13.08
CA LYS A 12 -23.62 -13.77 14.35
C LYS A 12 -22.91 -14.80 15.22
N ALA A 13 -23.45 -16.00 15.35
CA ALA A 13 -22.82 -17.06 16.14
C ALA A 13 -21.41 -17.42 15.65
N VAL A 14 -21.24 -17.58 14.32
CA VAL A 14 -19.93 -17.86 13.71
C VAL A 14 -18.99 -16.67 13.88
N PHE A 15 -19.49 -15.45 13.68
CA PHE A 15 -18.72 -14.21 13.86
C PHE A 15 -18.19 -14.08 15.30
N PHE A 16 -19.04 -14.25 16.32
CA PHE A 16 -18.61 -14.16 17.71
C PHE A 16 -17.62 -15.26 18.10
N ALA A 17 -17.87 -16.51 17.68
CA ALA A 17 -16.96 -17.62 17.93
C ALA A 17 -15.56 -17.34 17.34
N ARG A 18 -15.53 -16.79 16.14
CA ARG A 18 -14.27 -16.46 15.44
C ARG A 18 -13.49 -15.33 16.10
N ASN A 19 -14.18 -14.25 16.52
CA ASN A 19 -13.53 -13.16 17.24
C ASN A 19 -13.02 -13.59 18.60
N LEU A 20 -13.78 -14.44 19.32
CA LEU A 20 -13.35 -14.97 20.60
C LEU A 20 -12.11 -15.88 20.46
N GLU A 21 -12.03 -16.70 19.40
CA GLU A 21 -10.85 -17.49 19.07
C GLU A 21 -9.62 -16.60 18.87
N TYR A 22 -9.77 -15.51 18.08
CA TYR A 22 -8.68 -14.57 17.83
C TYR A 22 -8.21 -13.84 19.10
N LEU A 23 -9.14 -13.37 19.93
CA LEU A 23 -8.81 -12.68 21.19
C LEU A 23 -8.11 -13.60 22.22
N ARG A 24 -8.37 -14.91 22.16
CA ARG A 24 -7.69 -15.91 22.99
C ARG A 24 -6.28 -16.27 22.48
N ASP A 25 -6.00 -16.03 21.22
CA ASP A 25 -4.67 -16.23 20.62
C ASP A 25 -3.79 -14.99 20.88
N ARG A 26 -3.22 -14.92 22.07
CA ARG A 26 -2.37 -13.78 22.51
C ARG A 26 -1.16 -13.56 21.60
N ALA A 27 -0.60 -14.61 21.04
CA ALA A 27 0.56 -14.52 20.16
C ALA A 27 0.19 -13.84 18.83
N SER A 28 -0.87 -14.30 18.16
CA SER A 28 -1.36 -13.69 16.92
C SER A 28 -1.82 -12.25 17.14
N PHE A 29 -2.49 -11.97 18.24
CA PHE A 29 -2.94 -10.61 18.58
C PHE A 29 -1.75 -9.67 18.80
N GLY A 30 -0.80 -10.06 19.65
CA GLY A 30 0.40 -9.27 19.95
C GLY A 30 1.25 -9.02 18.72
N TRP A 31 1.49 -10.06 17.90
CA TRP A 31 2.31 -9.94 16.70
C TRP A 31 1.72 -9.02 15.65
N ASN A 32 0.40 -9.04 15.46
CA ASN A 32 -0.30 -8.13 14.54
C ASN A 32 -0.17 -6.63 14.92
N LEU A 33 0.06 -6.32 16.18
CA LEU A 33 0.23 -4.95 16.66
C LEU A 33 1.70 -4.54 16.77
N VAL A 34 2.53 -5.41 17.35
CA VAL A 34 3.93 -5.09 17.67
C VAL A 34 4.79 -5.04 16.41
N PHE A 35 4.63 -5.98 15.50
CA PHE A 35 5.48 -6.10 14.32
C PHE A 35 5.44 -4.86 13.39
N PRO A 36 4.27 -4.33 12.99
CA PRO A 36 4.21 -3.11 12.18
C PRO A 36 4.85 -1.91 12.86
N VAL A 37 4.61 -1.74 14.17
CA VAL A 37 5.19 -0.66 14.96
C VAL A 37 6.71 -0.76 14.97
N LEU A 38 7.27 -1.94 15.23
CA LEU A 38 8.71 -2.17 15.20
C LEU A 38 9.33 -1.84 13.83
N ILE A 39 8.67 -2.25 12.74
CA ILE A 39 9.17 -1.94 11.40
C ILE A 39 9.14 -0.44 11.11
N VAL A 40 8.05 0.25 11.44
CA VAL A 40 7.96 1.71 11.25
C VAL A 40 9.08 2.41 12.02
N PHE A 41 9.31 2.04 13.28
CA PHE A 41 10.40 2.62 14.08
C PHE A 41 11.78 2.28 13.53
N ALA A 42 12.02 1.03 13.15
CA ALA A 42 13.31 0.62 12.59
C ALA A 42 13.63 1.39 11.30
N LEU A 43 12.65 1.54 10.39
CA LEU A 43 12.84 2.30 9.16
C LEU A 43 12.99 3.80 9.44
N ALA A 44 12.19 4.36 10.36
CA ALA A 44 12.35 5.74 10.77
C ALA A 44 13.78 6.02 11.30
N MET A 45 14.36 5.12 12.09
CA MET A 45 15.74 5.26 12.58
C MET A 45 16.79 5.10 11.47
N VAL A 46 16.60 4.13 10.57
CA VAL A 46 17.58 3.85 9.48
C VAL A 46 17.58 4.97 8.44
N PHE A 47 16.42 5.53 8.10
CA PHE A 47 16.26 6.55 7.07
C PHE A 47 16.17 7.98 7.61
N SER A 48 16.48 8.20 8.88
CA SER A 48 16.66 9.54 9.46
C SER A 48 18.06 10.12 9.22
N GLY A 49 18.96 9.37 8.59
CA GLY A 49 20.29 9.82 8.21
C GLY A 49 20.29 10.73 6.96
N PRO A 50 21.38 11.49 6.72
CA PRO A 50 21.50 12.28 5.51
C PRO A 50 21.46 11.39 4.25
N PRO A 51 20.89 11.89 3.13
CA PRO A 51 20.83 11.14 1.87
C PRO A 51 22.24 10.78 1.38
N ARG A 52 22.39 9.61 0.76
CA ARG A 52 23.69 9.11 0.26
C ARG A 52 24.23 9.90 -0.93
N ALA A 53 23.36 10.44 -1.77
CA ALA A 53 23.73 11.40 -2.82
C ALA A 53 23.63 12.82 -2.26
N LEU A 54 24.57 13.68 -2.64
CA LEU A 54 24.55 15.09 -2.23
C LEU A 54 23.34 15.81 -2.84
N PHE A 55 23.01 15.45 -4.08
CA PHE A 55 21.88 16.03 -4.83
C PHE A 55 21.21 14.98 -5.70
N THR A 56 19.90 15.11 -5.85
CA THR A 56 19.10 14.30 -6.79
C THR A 56 18.52 15.20 -7.85
N VAL A 57 18.84 14.93 -9.13
CA VAL A 57 18.34 15.68 -10.27
C VAL A 57 17.49 14.79 -11.16
N THR A 58 16.32 15.29 -11.56
CA THR A 58 15.47 14.59 -12.53
C THR A 58 15.65 15.19 -13.92
N ALA A 59 16.10 14.38 -14.86
CA ALA A 59 16.19 14.74 -16.27
C ALA A 59 14.91 14.33 -17.01
N VAL A 60 14.30 15.28 -17.73
CA VAL A 60 13.21 15.00 -18.65
C VAL A 60 13.82 14.68 -20.00
N ALA A 61 13.63 13.43 -20.47
CA ALA A 61 14.11 12.83 -21.71
C ALA A 61 14.90 13.76 -22.66
N SER A 62 16.23 13.79 -22.57
CA SER A 62 17.08 14.52 -23.50
C SER A 62 18.41 13.80 -23.73
N ASP A 63 18.91 13.88 -24.97
CA ASP A 63 20.16 13.22 -25.38
C ASP A 63 21.43 14.00 -24.96
N SER A 64 21.31 15.26 -24.49
CA SER A 64 22.43 16.10 -24.09
C SER A 64 22.16 16.79 -22.75
N LEU A 65 22.62 16.17 -21.66
CA LEU A 65 22.49 16.73 -20.32
C LEU A 65 23.54 17.83 -20.06
N PRO A 66 23.29 18.83 -19.17
CA PRO A 66 24.28 19.78 -18.69
C PRO A 66 25.50 19.10 -18.07
N GLU A 67 26.72 19.65 -18.31
CA GLU A 67 27.96 19.13 -17.73
C GLU A 67 27.94 19.05 -16.19
N LEU A 68 27.18 19.93 -15.55
CA LEU A 68 26.93 19.89 -14.10
C LEU A 68 26.45 18.52 -13.61
N LEU A 69 25.66 17.82 -14.42
CA LEU A 69 25.06 16.53 -14.03
C LEU A 69 26.06 15.37 -14.05
N GLU A 70 27.23 15.54 -14.63
CA GLU A 70 28.31 14.56 -14.59
C GLU A 70 29.13 14.61 -13.27
N PHE A 71 28.81 15.58 -12.40
CA PHE A 71 29.56 15.76 -11.15
C PHE A 71 29.33 14.59 -10.17
N PRO A 72 30.42 14.04 -9.56
CA PRO A 72 30.32 12.96 -8.60
C PRO A 72 29.51 13.40 -7.37
N GLY A 73 28.42 12.71 -7.09
CA GLY A 73 27.51 13.02 -5.99
C GLY A 73 26.14 13.54 -6.40
N ILE A 74 25.90 13.68 -7.71
CA ILE A 74 24.56 13.92 -8.26
C ILE A 74 23.98 12.61 -8.78
N GLU A 75 22.83 12.23 -8.26
CA GLU A 75 22.03 11.11 -8.75
C GLU A 75 21.05 11.61 -9.81
N ILE A 76 21.10 11.03 -11.02
CA ILE A 76 20.22 11.42 -12.12
C ILE A 76 19.14 10.37 -12.30
N ILE A 77 17.89 10.83 -12.29
CA ILE A 77 16.70 9.98 -12.53
C ILE A 77 15.99 10.49 -13.78
N SER A 78 15.82 9.64 -14.79
CA SER A 78 15.11 10.02 -16.02
C SER A 78 13.62 9.69 -15.93
N MET A 79 12.73 10.65 -16.20
CA MET A 79 11.28 10.43 -16.24
C MET A 79 10.53 11.50 -17.03
N ASN A 80 9.21 11.27 -17.21
CA ASN A 80 8.32 12.23 -17.87
C ASN A 80 8.16 13.51 -17.04
N ARG A 81 8.01 14.66 -17.72
CA ARG A 81 7.91 16.02 -17.16
C ARG A 81 6.86 16.14 -16.03
N ASN A 82 5.66 15.60 -16.22
CA ASN A 82 4.60 15.72 -15.21
C ASN A 82 4.98 15.00 -13.91
N LYS A 83 5.56 13.80 -13.99
CA LYS A 83 6.06 13.07 -12.82
C LYS A 83 7.28 13.76 -12.19
N ALA A 84 8.15 14.35 -13.01
CA ALA A 84 9.32 15.08 -12.53
C ALA A 84 8.91 16.31 -11.70
N LEU A 85 7.95 17.10 -12.18
CA LEU A 85 7.43 18.26 -11.46
C LEU A 85 6.69 17.88 -10.17
N ASP A 86 5.94 16.78 -10.18
CA ASP A 86 5.30 16.25 -8.97
C ASP A 86 6.35 15.84 -7.93
N ARG A 87 7.43 15.17 -8.32
CA ARG A 87 8.55 14.84 -7.41
C ARG A 87 9.26 16.07 -6.89
N LEU A 88 9.42 17.11 -7.73
CA LEU A 88 10.03 18.37 -7.33
C LEU A 88 9.17 19.10 -6.29
N SER A 89 7.86 19.14 -6.45
CA SER A 89 6.95 19.74 -5.46
C SER A 89 7.00 19.01 -4.12
N ARG A 90 7.25 17.70 -4.12
CA ARG A 90 7.41 16.86 -2.91
C ARG A 90 8.84 16.86 -2.36
N GLN A 91 9.75 17.64 -2.95
CA GLN A 91 11.19 17.68 -2.63
C GLN A 91 11.87 16.29 -2.65
N GLN A 92 11.41 15.40 -3.52
CA GLN A 92 12.02 14.10 -3.80
C GLN A 92 13.12 14.19 -4.88
N THR A 93 13.27 15.33 -5.48
CA THR A 93 14.37 15.75 -6.37
C THR A 93 14.64 17.21 -6.11
N ASP A 94 15.90 17.61 -6.24
CA ASP A 94 16.33 18.97 -5.93
C ASP A 94 16.22 19.90 -7.13
N LEU A 95 16.32 19.35 -8.35
CA LEU A 95 16.24 20.07 -9.60
C LEU A 95 15.60 19.19 -10.66
N VAL A 96 14.75 19.79 -11.50
CA VAL A 96 14.27 19.16 -12.75
C VAL A 96 14.88 19.89 -13.92
N VAL A 97 15.45 19.17 -14.86
CA VAL A 97 16.11 19.71 -16.07
C VAL A 97 15.49 19.10 -17.32
N GLU A 98 15.13 19.95 -18.27
CA GLU A 98 14.67 19.59 -19.61
C GLU A 98 15.49 20.35 -20.64
N VAL A 99 16.17 19.64 -21.51
CA VAL A 99 16.92 20.27 -22.61
C VAL A 99 16.04 20.35 -23.84
N VAL A 100 15.87 21.57 -24.37
CA VAL A 100 15.04 21.82 -25.56
C VAL A 100 15.91 22.57 -26.56
N GLU A 101 16.35 21.86 -27.60
CA GLU A 101 17.25 22.39 -28.65
C GLU A 101 18.50 23.08 -28.10
N ASN A 102 18.51 24.41 -28.04
CA ASN A 102 19.63 25.22 -27.57
C ASN A 102 19.37 25.92 -26.23
N SER A 103 18.31 25.55 -25.52
CA SER A 103 17.97 26.09 -24.19
C SER A 103 17.82 24.97 -23.16
N VAL A 104 18.08 25.32 -21.92
CA VAL A 104 17.88 24.42 -20.77
C VAL A 104 16.77 25.01 -19.91
N ARG A 105 15.63 24.33 -19.88
CA ARG A 105 14.57 24.61 -18.94
C ARG A 105 14.84 23.90 -17.64
N TYR A 106 14.76 24.60 -16.54
CA TYR A 106 14.91 23.98 -15.24
C TYR A 106 13.83 24.48 -14.28
N TRP A 107 13.47 23.59 -13.35
CA TRP A 107 12.53 23.89 -12.27
C TRP A 107 13.18 23.62 -10.94
N VAL A 108 12.95 24.53 -9.99
CA VAL A 108 13.38 24.42 -8.59
C VAL A 108 12.18 24.55 -7.68
N ASN A 109 12.26 23.94 -6.52
CA ASN A 109 11.30 24.20 -5.45
C ASN A 109 11.79 25.39 -4.63
N GLY A 110 10.97 26.44 -4.52
CA GLY A 110 11.33 27.66 -3.80
C GLY A 110 11.67 27.45 -2.33
N ASN A 111 11.21 26.34 -1.74
CA ASN A 111 11.48 25.98 -0.35
C ASN A 111 12.67 25.01 -0.18
N SER A 112 13.36 24.64 -1.26
CA SER A 112 14.50 23.70 -1.23
C SER A 112 15.83 24.43 -1.20
N ALA A 113 16.58 24.29 -0.10
CA ALA A 113 17.95 24.82 0.00
C ALA A 113 18.91 24.11 -0.99
N SER A 114 18.77 22.81 -1.17
CA SER A 114 19.55 22.04 -2.15
C SER A 114 19.25 22.48 -3.57
N GLY A 115 17.98 22.73 -3.90
CA GLY A 115 17.55 23.25 -5.19
C GLY A 115 18.16 24.63 -5.49
N ALA A 116 18.20 25.51 -4.51
CA ALA A 116 18.82 26.83 -4.66
C ALA A 116 20.35 26.72 -4.92
N ILE A 117 21.04 25.80 -4.28
CA ILE A 117 22.47 25.54 -4.53
C ILE A 117 22.70 25.02 -5.94
N LEU A 118 21.91 24.05 -6.37
CA LEU A 118 21.99 23.48 -7.73
C LEU A 118 21.66 24.52 -8.80
N GLU A 119 20.67 25.39 -8.55
CA GLU A 119 20.35 26.51 -9.44
C GLU A 119 21.55 27.44 -9.64
N LEU A 120 22.24 27.78 -8.56
CA LEU A 120 23.46 28.60 -8.63
C LEU A 120 24.56 27.90 -9.43
N LEU A 121 24.81 26.63 -9.15
CA LEU A 121 25.80 25.83 -9.89
C LEU A 121 25.44 25.74 -11.37
N LEU A 122 24.19 25.49 -11.70
CA LEU A 122 23.73 25.40 -13.09
C LEU A 122 23.92 26.72 -13.84
N LYS A 123 23.64 27.86 -13.20
CA LYS A 123 23.86 29.19 -13.78
C LYS A 123 25.32 29.52 -14.05
N TYR A 124 26.25 28.95 -13.30
CA TYR A 124 27.68 29.17 -13.48
C TYR A 124 28.33 28.20 -14.50
N THR A 125 27.77 27.00 -14.65
CA THR A 125 28.39 25.96 -15.49
C THR A 125 27.73 25.84 -16.86
N GLU A 126 26.47 26.23 -17.01
CA GLU A 126 25.71 26.05 -18.25
C GLU A 126 25.75 27.30 -19.12
N PRO A 127 26.38 27.23 -20.32
CA PRO A 127 26.48 28.38 -21.22
C PRO A 127 25.20 28.63 -22.06
N ARG A 128 24.28 27.65 -22.13
CA ARG A 128 23.04 27.77 -22.87
C ARG A 128 22.04 28.71 -22.19
N LEU A 129 21.02 29.14 -22.95
CA LEU A 129 19.95 29.96 -22.40
C LEU A 129 19.17 29.16 -21.34
N LEU A 130 19.05 29.74 -20.14
CA LEU A 130 18.37 29.14 -19.00
C LEU A 130 16.95 29.70 -18.85
N GLU A 131 15.93 28.85 -18.90
CA GLU A 131 14.55 29.20 -18.60
C GLU A 131 14.17 28.63 -17.23
N ARG A 132 13.89 29.49 -16.26
CA ARG A 132 13.55 29.13 -14.88
C ARG A 132 12.05 28.89 -14.73
N GLY A 133 11.67 27.75 -14.18
CA GLY A 133 10.37 27.49 -13.59
C GLY A 133 10.48 27.36 -12.06
N GLU A 134 9.41 27.61 -11.35
CA GLU A 134 9.35 27.46 -9.90
C GLU A 134 8.13 26.62 -9.54
N THR A 135 8.29 25.76 -8.53
CA THR A 135 7.19 25.03 -7.94
C THR A 135 7.31 25.09 -6.41
N ASP A 136 6.18 25.16 -5.74
CA ASP A 136 6.12 25.18 -4.29
C ASP A 136 5.70 23.80 -3.77
N GLY A 137 6.22 23.43 -2.61
CA GLY A 137 5.82 22.19 -1.92
C GLY A 137 6.71 21.91 -0.71
N GLU A 138 6.20 21.11 0.19
CA GLU A 138 6.93 20.70 1.38
C GLU A 138 7.55 19.31 1.18
N ALA A 139 8.73 19.09 1.77
CA ALA A 139 9.42 17.81 1.73
C ALA A 139 8.56 16.70 2.34
N ILE A 140 8.38 15.61 1.61
CA ILE A 140 7.79 14.40 2.14
C ILE A 140 8.91 13.56 2.75
N ARG A 141 8.89 13.41 4.08
CA ARG A 141 9.84 12.52 4.76
C ARG A 141 9.60 11.08 4.34
N TYR A 142 10.66 10.26 4.30
CA TYR A 142 10.51 8.83 3.98
C TYR A 142 9.48 8.14 4.88
N VAL A 143 9.40 8.55 6.15
CA VAL A 143 8.42 8.03 7.11
C VAL A 143 6.99 8.29 6.64
N ASP A 144 6.69 9.50 6.15
CA ASP A 144 5.36 9.87 5.67
C ASP A 144 4.94 9.02 4.47
N TRP A 145 5.90 8.65 3.61
CA TRP A 145 5.68 7.82 2.44
C TRP A 145 5.57 6.32 2.77
N VAL A 146 6.35 5.82 3.73
CA VAL A 146 6.43 4.38 4.02
C VAL A 146 5.33 3.90 4.96
N VAL A 147 4.79 4.76 5.83
CA VAL A 147 3.73 4.38 6.79
C VAL A 147 2.51 3.75 6.13
N PRO A 148 1.90 4.34 5.07
CA PRO A 148 0.81 3.67 4.35
C PRO A 148 1.23 2.30 3.80
N GLY A 149 2.47 2.17 3.32
CA GLY A 149 3.04 0.91 2.84
C GLY A 149 3.05 -0.18 3.90
N ILE A 150 3.55 0.13 5.10
CA ILE A 150 3.63 -0.81 6.23
C ILE A 150 2.23 -1.18 6.74
N LEU A 151 1.31 -0.22 6.81
CA LEU A 151 -0.07 -0.48 7.19
C LEU A 151 -0.77 -1.39 6.17
N GLY A 152 -0.61 -1.13 4.87
CA GLY A 152 -1.14 -1.96 3.81
C GLY A 152 -0.53 -3.37 3.81
N MET A 153 0.78 -3.49 4.01
CA MET A 153 1.46 -4.78 4.20
C MET A 153 0.89 -5.54 5.40
N ASN A 154 0.73 -4.89 6.54
CA ASN A 154 0.13 -5.51 7.73
C ASN A 154 -1.31 -5.97 7.46
N MET A 155 -2.11 -5.14 6.77
CA MET A 155 -3.46 -5.50 6.35
C MET A 155 -3.45 -6.71 5.42
N MET A 156 -2.55 -6.77 4.45
CA MET A 156 -2.39 -7.88 3.52
C MET A 156 -2.08 -9.18 4.27
N TYR A 157 -1.04 -9.20 5.12
CA TYR A 157 -0.69 -10.39 5.91
C TYR A 157 -1.84 -10.80 6.84
N SER A 158 -2.40 -9.84 7.56
CA SER A 158 -3.54 -10.07 8.44
C SER A 158 -4.71 -10.68 7.67
N ALA A 159 -5.03 -10.18 6.48
CA ALA A 159 -6.16 -10.64 5.67
C ALA A 159 -5.90 -12.05 5.08
N LEU A 160 -4.81 -12.21 4.33
CA LEU A 160 -4.52 -13.45 3.59
C LEU A 160 -4.32 -14.63 4.55
N TRP A 161 -3.46 -14.47 5.56
CA TRP A 161 -3.17 -15.54 6.52
C TRP A 161 -4.28 -15.73 7.54
N GLY A 162 -4.94 -14.65 7.95
CA GLY A 162 -5.98 -14.72 8.96
C GLY A 162 -7.28 -15.36 8.52
N VAL A 163 -7.57 -15.46 7.23
CA VAL A 163 -8.72 -16.20 6.70
C VAL A 163 -8.26 -17.41 5.92
N GLY A 164 -7.29 -17.26 5.01
CA GLY A 164 -6.81 -18.33 4.16
C GLY A 164 -6.34 -19.54 4.97
N TYR A 165 -5.37 -19.33 5.81
CA TYR A 165 -4.80 -20.38 6.67
C TYR A 165 -5.82 -20.99 7.64
N VAL A 166 -6.70 -20.17 8.20
CA VAL A 166 -7.68 -20.64 9.18
C VAL A 166 -8.74 -21.56 8.56
N VAL A 167 -9.21 -21.29 7.35
CA VAL A 167 -10.17 -22.17 6.66
C VAL A 167 -9.52 -23.53 6.39
N VAL A 168 -8.25 -23.56 6.00
CA VAL A 168 -7.51 -24.81 5.82
C VAL A 168 -7.35 -25.56 7.16
N ARG A 169 -6.99 -24.86 8.23
CA ARG A 169 -6.90 -25.44 9.59
C ARG A 169 -8.24 -26.03 10.05
N TYR A 170 -9.36 -25.33 9.80
CA TYR A 170 -10.69 -25.85 10.15
C TYR A 170 -11.05 -27.11 9.34
N ARG A 171 -10.62 -27.18 8.08
CA ARG A 171 -10.84 -28.36 7.22
C ARG A 171 -10.08 -29.57 7.78
N GLN A 172 -8.79 -29.41 8.09
CA GLN A 172 -7.94 -30.47 8.64
C GLN A 172 -8.41 -30.96 10.02
N ALA A 173 -8.85 -30.02 10.88
CA ALA A 173 -9.40 -30.37 12.20
C ALA A 173 -10.81 -31.02 12.14
N GLY A 174 -11.36 -31.24 10.94
CA GLY A 174 -12.70 -31.79 10.76
C GLY A 174 -13.83 -30.87 11.23
N TYR A 175 -13.52 -29.62 11.56
CA TYR A 175 -14.51 -28.64 12.02
C TYR A 175 -15.55 -28.32 10.94
N LEU A 176 -15.12 -28.18 9.69
CA LEU A 176 -16.03 -27.94 8.56
C LEU A 176 -17.02 -29.08 8.35
N ARG A 177 -16.61 -30.35 8.54
CA ARG A 177 -17.50 -31.51 8.46
C ARG A 177 -18.60 -31.45 9.51
N ARG A 178 -18.31 -30.99 10.73
CA ARG A 178 -19.33 -30.81 11.79
C ARG A 178 -20.28 -29.68 11.45
N LEU A 179 -19.77 -28.55 10.90
CA LEU A 179 -20.59 -27.44 10.47
C LEU A 179 -21.54 -27.81 9.32
N ARG A 180 -21.12 -28.69 8.42
CA ARG A 180 -21.97 -29.22 7.36
C ARG A 180 -23.23 -29.93 7.88
N ALA A 181 -23.19 -30.53 9.07
CA ALA A 181 -24.35 -31.15 9.70
C ALA A 181 -25.34 -30.13 10.29
N THR A 182 -24.99 -28.86 10.31
CA THR A 182 -25.87 -27.78 10.76
C THR A 182 -26.58 -27.11 9.56
N PRO A 183 -27.68 -26.39 9.75
CA PRO A 183 -28.38 -25.67 8.68
C PRO A 183 -27.64 -24.39 8.22
N LEU A 184 -26.31 -24.32 8.39
CA LEU A 184 -25.48 -23.20 8.00
C LEU A 184 -25.14 -23.29 6.50
N THR A 185 -25.38 -22.20 5.76
CA THR A 185 -25.04 -22.12 4.34
C THR A 185 -23.59 -21.68 4.14
N LYS A 186 -22.99 -22.01 2.99
CA LYS A 186 -21.63 -21.58 2.62
C LYS A 186 -21.51 -20.05 2.70
N PHE A 187 -22.49 -19.34 2.16
CA PHE A 187 -22.52 -17.87 2.17
C PHE A 187 -22.52 -17.32 3.60
N GLU A 188 -23.35 -17.86 4.48
CA GLU A 188 -23.41 -17.41 5.89
C GLU A 188 -22.09 -17.63 6.61
N PHE A 189 -21.46 -18.80 6.40
CA PHE A 189 -20.17 -19.10 6.99
C PHE A 189 -19.07 -18.17 6.47
N LEU A 190 -18.93 -18.05 5.14
CA LEU A 190 -17.87 -17.26 4.52
C LEU A 190 -18.03 -15.76 4.83
N SER A 191 -19.25 -15.23 4.77
CA SER A 191 -19.52 -13.83 5.14
C SER A 191 -19.19 -13.53 6.60
N ALA A 192 -19.50 -14.45 7.51
CA ALA A 192 -19.13 -14.30 8.93
C ALA A 192 -17.60 -14.29 9.13
N GLN A 193 -16.85 -15.13 8.39
CA GLN A 193 -15.39 -15.14 8.42
C GLN A 193 -14.81 -13.82 7.89
N VAL A 194 -15.34 -13.33 6.76
CA VAL A 194 -14.92 -12.06 6.15
C VAL A 194 -15.17 -10.89 7.11
N LEU A 195 -16.39 -10.78 7.67
CA LEU A 195 -16.74 -9.69 8.58
C LEU A 195 -15.92 -9.73 9.88
N SER A 196 -15.73 -10.93 10.46
CA SER A 196 -14.88 -11.08 11.64
C SER A 196 -13.44 -10.63 11.37
N ARG A 197 -12.86 -11.09 10.26
CA ARG A 197 -11.49 -10.72 9.93
C ARG A 197 -11.34 -9.24 9.59
N LEU A 198 -12.31 -8.67 8.87
CA LEU A 198 -12.34 -7.25 8.56
C LEU A 198 -12.32 -6.39 9.83
N LEU A 199 -13.17 -6.72 10.81
CA LEU A 199 -13.17 -6.03 12.10
C LEU A 199 -11.80 -6.08 12.77
N VAL A 200 -11.19 -7.27 12.85
CA VAL A 200 -9.85 -7.47 13.45
C VAL A 200 -8.79 -6.66 12.71
N THR A 201 -8.77 -6.74 11.37
CA THR A 201 -7.78 -6.05 10.53
C THR A 201 -7.92 -4.54 10.65
N LEU A 202 -9.13 -3.99 10.55
CA LEU A 202 -9.37 -2.55 10.67
C LEU A 202 -9.02 -2.03 12.07
N THR A 203 -9.40 -2.76 13.12
CA THR A 203 -9.06 -2.37 14.50
C THR A 203 -7.55 -2.38 14.73
N ALA A 204 -6.84 -3.43 14.28
CA ALA A 204 -5.39 -3.50 14.39
C ALA A 204 -4.71 -2.38 13.61
N SER A 205 -5.14 -2.12 12.36
CA SER A 205 -4.58 -1.04 11.53
C SER A 205 -4.84 0.33 12.15
N ALA A 206 -6.03 0.57 12.71
CA ALA A 206 -6.34 1.83 13.38
C ALA A 206 -5.48 2.05 14.64
N ILE A 207 -5.26 1.01 15.45
CA ILE A 207 -4.40 1.09 16.65
C ILE A 207 -2.96 1.39 16.23
N VAL A 208 -2.43 0.70 15.21
CA VAL A 208 -1.07 0.94 14.71
C VAL A 208 -0.97 2.34 14.12
N PHE A 209 -1.93 2.77 13.29
CA PHE A 209 -1.97 4.11 12.70
C PHE A 209 -1.93 5.20 13.78
N VAL A 210 -2.85 5.15 14.75
CA VAL A 210 -2.92 6.15 15.82
C VAL A 210 -1.67 6.09 16.70
N GLY A 211 -1.23 4.89 17.10
CA GLY A 211 -0.08 4.73 17.96
C GLY A 211 1.24 5.23 17.33
N THR A 212 1.46 4.95 16.04
CA THR A 212 2.64 5.44 15.34
C THR A 212 2.54 6.93 15.03
N ASN A 213 1.35 7.47 14.74
CA ASN A 213 1.16 8.89 14.51
C ASN A 213 1.46 9.74 15.75
N LEU A 214 1.05 9.28 16.92
CA LEU A 214 1.32 9.98 18.20
C LEU A 214 2.82 10.13 18.49
N ILE A 215 3.66 9.25 17.94
CA ILE A 215 5.10 9.22 18.23
C ILE A 215 5.91 9.87 17.11
N LEU A 216 5.52 9.65 15.85
CA LEU A 216 6.30 10.07 14.68
C LEU A 216 5.75 11.33 14.02
N ASP A 217 4.54 11.75 14.38
CA ASP A 217 3.85 12.93 13.83
C ASP A 217 4.01 13.00 12.30
N TYR A 218 3.56 11.95 11.61
CA TYR A 218 3.66 11.91 10.16
C TYR A 218 2.54 12.67 9.48
N ARG A 219 2.81 13.12 8.26
CA ARG A 219 1.92 13.97 7.49
C ARG A 219 0.59 13.28 7.17
N MET A 220 -0.51 13.93 7.54
CA MET A 220 -1.87 13.53 7.22
C MET A 220 -2.68 14.76 6.83
N VAL A 221 -2.76 15.07 5.54
CA VAL A 221 -3.44 16.28 5.02
C VAL A 221 -4.89 16.00 4.64
N GLY A 222 -5.19 14.79 4.22
CA GLY A 222 -6.50 14.41 3.69
C GLY A 222 -7.50 13.93 4.74
N SER A 223 -8.64 13.43 4.26
CA SER A 223 -9.75 12.99 5.10
C SER A 223 -9.50 11.61 5.72
N LEU A 224 -9.57 11.50 7.05
CA LEU A 224 -9.58 10.23 7.79
C LEU A 224 -10.75 9.33 7.38
N GLY A 225 -11.89 9.91 7.01
CA GLY A 225 -13.06 9.16 6.52
C GLY A 225 -12.78 8.45 5.20
N LEU A 226 -12.08 9.11 4.26
CA LEU A 226 -11.65 8.49 3.01
C LEU A 226 -10.59 7.41 3.25
N LEU A 227 -9.64 7.66 4.15
CA LEU A 227 -8.64 6.65 4.52
C LEU A 227 -9.30 5.41 5.12
N PHE A 228 -10.29 5.59 5.98
CA PHE A 228 -11.08 4.47 6.53
C PHE A 228 -11.84 3.71 5.44
N LEU A 229 -12.44 4.41 4.46
CA LEU A 229 -13.12 3.79 3.32
C LEU A 229 -12.14 2.95 2.48
N ILE A 230 -10.95 3.48 2.19
CA ILE A 230 -9.89 2.77 1.48
C ILE A 230 -9.46 1.51 2.25
N ALA A 231 -9.23 1.64 3.55
CA ALA A 231 -8.88 0.51 4.42
C ALA A 231 -9.99 -0.55 4.46
N LEU A 232 -11.25 -0.13 4.50
CA LEU A 232 -12.41 -1.04 4.48
C LEU A 232 -12.48 -1.83 3.16
N VAL A 233 -12.45 -1.14 2.02
CA VAL A 233 -12.57 -1.77 0.70
C VAL A 233 -11.33 -2.59 0.36
N GLY A 234 -10.14 -2.06 0.62
CA GLY A 234 -8.88 -2.77 0.43
C GLY A 234 -8.73 -3.99 1.33
N GLY A 235 -9.13 -3.87 2.61
CA GLY A 235 -9.18 -4.99 3.54
C GLY A 235 -10.12 -6.10 3.06
N LEU A 236 -11.32 -5.75 2.55
CA LEU A 236 -12.25 -6.70 1.95
C LEU A 236 -11.64 -7.39 0.72
N ALA A 237 -10.97 -6.64 -0.16
CA ALA A 237 -10.31 -7.20 -1.35
C ALA A 237 -9.25 -8.26 -0.95
N MET A 238 -8.38 -7.94 0.01
CA MET A 238 -7.36 -8.86 0.50
C MET A 238 -7.96 -10.09 1.20
N ILE A 239 -8.99 -9.92 2.03
CA ILE A 239 -9.65 -11.01 2.74
C ILE A 239 -10.32 -11.97 1.75
N THR A 240 -11.04 -11.45 0.76
CA THR A 240 -11.72 -12.29 -0.25
C THR A 240 -10.73 -13.00 -1.17
N LEU A 241 -9.59 -12.39 -1.47
CA LEU A 241 -8.48 -13.02 -2.20
C LEU A 241 -7.90 -14.20 -1.40
N GLY A 242 -7.56 -13.99 -0.13
CA GLY A 242 -7.08 -15.07 0.75
C GLY A 242 -8.07 -16.20 0.92
N LEU A 243 -9.35 -15.87 1.01
CA LEU A 243 -10.45 -16.84 1.08
C LEU A 243 -10.56 -17.66 -0.21
N ALA A 244 -10.47 -17.03 -1.38
CA ALA A 244 -10.52 -17.71 -2.69
C ALA A 244 -9.40 -18.74 -2.82
N ILE A 245 -8.18 -18.43 -2.36
CA ILE A 245 -7.04 -19.32 -2.33
C ILE A 245 -7.32 -20.55 -1.44
N ALA A 246 -7.87 -20.31 -0.25
CA ALA A 246 -8.08 -21.34 0.76
C ALA A 246 -9.29 -22.26 0.48
N CYS A 247 -10.22 -21.84 -0.37
CA CYS A 247 -11.51 -22.54 -0.57
C CYS A 247 -11.38 -23.99 -0.99
N ARG A 248 -10.32 -24.38 -1.72
CA ARG A 248 -10.07 -25.76 -2.18
C ARG A 248 -8.84 -26.39 -1.58
N THR A 249 -8.00 -25.63 -0.91
CA THR A 249 -6.73 -26.13 -0.38
C THR A 249 -6.94 -27.08 0.79
N GLU A 250 -6.34 -28.26 0.74
CA GLU A 250 -6.50 -29.31 1.74
C GLU A 250 -5.27 -29.44 2.67
N SER A 251 -4.06 -29.12 2.18
CA SER A 251 -2.84 -29.15 2.99
C SER A 251 -2.44 -27.75 3.44
N LYS A 252 -1.85 -27.64 4.63
CA LYS A 252 -1.33 -26.38 5.18
C LYS A 252 -0.11 -25.94 4.39
N GLU A 253 0.77 -26.85 4.07
CA GLU A 253 2.03 -26.62 3.36
C GLU A 253 1.76 -26.04 1.98
N PHE A 254 0.76 -26.58 1.27
CA PHE A 254 0.34 -26.04 -0.03
C PHE A 254 -0.32 -24.66 0.10
N ALA A 255 -1.14 -24.46 1.15
CA ALA A 255 -1.72 -23.15 1.42
C ALA A 255 -0.63 -22.09 1.70
N ASP A 256 0.35 -22.46 2.54
CA ASP A 256 1.48 -21.59 2.87
C ASP A 256 2.31 -21.24 1.64
N GLY A 257 2.61 -22.22 0.80
CA GLY A 257 3.32 -22.01 -0.45
C GLY A 257 2.59 -21.07 -1.40
N LEU A 258 1.27 -21.28 -1.57
CA LEU A 258 0.45 -20.46 -2.46
C LEU A 258 0.24 -19.02 -1.93
N LEU A 259 0.02 -18.87 -0.62
CA LEU A 259 -0.07 -17.57 0.03
C LEU A 259 1.24 -16.80 -0.11
N ASN A 260 2.38 -17.46 0.12
CA ASN A 260 3.69 -16.82 -0.08
C ASN A 260 3.93 -16.45 -1.54
N ALA A 261 3.59 -17.33 -2.49
CA ALA A 261 3.76 -17.07 -3.92
C ALA A 261 2.98 -15.84 -4.42
N ILE A 262 1.88 -15.47 -3.74
CA ILE A 262 1.11 -14.27 -4.04
C ILE A 262 1.60 -13.07 -3.23
N THR A 263 1.92 -13.28 -1.96
CA THR A 263 2.31 -12.21 -1.02
C THR A 263 3.66 -11.59 -1.37
N PHE A 264 4.68 -12.40 -1.74
CA PHE A 264 6.00 -11.89 -2.07
C PHE A 264 6.02 -10.94 -3.28
N PRO A 265 5.41 -11.27 -4.43
CA PRO A 265 5.30 -10.33 -5.53
C PRO A 265 4.54 -9.06 -5.13
N MET A 266 3.45 -9.17 -4.38
CA MET A 266 2.72 -8.01 -3.89
C MET A 266 3.58 -7.13 -2.99
N LEU A 267 4.38 -7.72 -2.09
CA LEU A 267 5.25 -6.97 -1.19
C LEU A 267 6.34 -6.19 -1.94
N LEU A 268 6.90 -6.78 -3.00
CA LEU A 268 7.99 -6.19 -3.77
C LEU A 268 7.49 -5.20 -4.83
N LEU A 269 6.38 -5.54 -5.51
CA LEU A 269 5.91 -4.83 -6.69
C LEU A 269 4.74 -3.86 -6.42
N SER A 270 4.27 -3.73 -5.19
CA SER A 270 3.21 -2.76 -4.86
C SER A 270 3.73 -1.46 -4.25
N GLY A 271 5.03 -1.21 -4.31
CA GLY A 271 5.58 0.02 -3.79
C GLY A 271 5.52 0.15 -2.25
N VAL A 272 5.55 -0.95 -1.51
CA VAL A 272 5.51 -0.94 -0.04
C VAL A 272 6.70 -0.21 0.55
N TRP A 273 7.91 -0.53 0.07
CA TRP A 273 9.19 -0.09 0.62
C TRP A 273 9.83 1.07 -0.14
N PHE A 274 9.60 1.15 -1.43
CA PHE A 274 10.17 2.14 -2.35
C PHE A 274 9.19 2.44 -3.47
N SER A 275 9.30 3.64 -4.06
CA SER A 275 8.51 4.00 -5.24
C SER A 275 8.91 3.14 -6.44
N LEU A 276 7.94 2.75 -7.24
CA LEU A 276 8.16 2.10 -8.53
C LEU A 276 8.37 3.10 -9.67
N ASP A 277 8.40 4.40 -9.38
CA ASP A 277 8.70 5.43 -10.36
C ASP A 277 10.11 5.24 -10.91
N GLY A 278 10.23 5.26 -12.25
CA GLY A 278 11.48 4.97 -12.92
C GLY A 278 11.80 3.49 -13.14
N SER A 279 10.97 2.57 -12.61
CA SER A 279 11.08 1.15 -12.96
C SER A 279 10.64 0.89 -14.40
N PRO A 280 11.13 -0.20 -15.05
CA PRO A 280 10.69 -0.57 -16.40
C PRO A 280 9.16 -0.71 -16.53
N ASP A 281 8.61 -0.37 -17.69
CA ASP A 281 7.15 -0.35 -17.92
C ASP A 281 6.46 -1.67 -17.61
N TRP A 282 7.12 -2.81 -17.86
CA TRP A 282 6.57 -4.13 -17.55
C TRP A 282 6.41 -4.36 -16.05
N VAL A 283 7.29 -3.79 -15.19
CA VAL A 283 7.19 -3.84 -13.73
C VAL A 283 5.97 -3.04 -13.28
N GLN A 284 5.84 -1.82 -13.79
CA GLN A 284 4.69 -0.95 -13.50
C GLN A 284 3.38 -1.59 -13.95
N ALA A 285 3.36 -2.23 -15.13
CA ALA A 285 2.17 -2.95 -15.63
C ALA A 285 1.76 -4.11 -14.71
N ILE A 286 2.72 -4.90 -14.20
CA ILE A 286 2.44 -5.96 -13.23
C ILE A 286 1.91 -5.37 -11.92
N ALA A 287 2.51 -4.30 -11.42
CA ALA A 287 2.09 -3.62 -10.21
C ALA A 287 0.61 -3.20 -10.27
N GLN A 288 0.16 -2.69 -11.42
CA GLN A 288 -1.23 -2.26 -11.63
C GLN A 288 -2.26 -3.41 -11.61
N VAL A 289 -1.82 -4.66 -11.70
CA VAL A 289 -2.72 -5.83 -11.54
C VAL A 289 -2.88 -6.21 -10.06
N LEU A 290 -2.02 -5.71 -9.17
CA LEU A 290 -1.99 -6.13 -7.78
C LEU A 290 -2.94 -5.27 -6.91
N PRO A 291 -3.84 -5.87 -6.13
CA PRO A 291 -4.78 -5.11 -5.31
C PRO A 291 -4.09 -4.30 -4.21
N LEU A 292 -2.91 -4.72 -3.73
CA LEU A 292 -2.15 -3.95 -2.74
C LEU A 292 -1.66 -2.62 -3.31
N THR A 293 -1.27 -2.57 -4.57
CA THR A 293 -0.87 -1.33 -5.26
C THR A 293 -1.98 -0.29 -5.18
N HIS A 294 -3.21 -0.66 -5.57
CA HIS A 294 -4.35 0.25 -5.53
C HIS A 294 -4.72 0.70 -4.11
N LEU A 295 -4.55 -0.17 -3.12
CA LEU A 295 -4.74 0.19 -1.71
C LEU A 295 -3.73 1.26 -1.28
N LEU A 296 -2.45 1.08 -1.63
CA LEU A 296 -1.36 1.97 -1.23
C LEU A 296 -1.43 3.31 -1.98
N ASP A 297 -1.66 3.28 -3.28
CA ASP A 297 -1.74 4.50 -4.11
C ASP A 297 -2.90 5.37 -3.65
N ALA A 298 -4.10 4.78 -3.43
CA ALA A 298 -5.23 5.51 -2.89
C ALA A 298 -4.95 6.07 -1.48
N ALA A 299 -4.32 5.29 -0.60
CA ALA A 299 -3.99 5.75 0.75
C ALA A 299 -2.98 6.90 0.74
N ARG A 300 -1.94 6.82 -0.10
CA ARG A 300 -0.94 7.89 -0.27
C ARG A 300 -1.56 9.14 -0.86
N ALA A 301 -2.37 9.00 -1.92
CA ALA A 301 -3.06 10.14 -2.53
C ALA A 301 -3.91 10.92 -1.50
N VAL A 302 -4.60 10.21 -0.61
CA VAL A 302 -5.37 10.86 0.45
C VAL A 302 -4.46 11.42 1.54
N MET A 303 -3.48 10.65 2.04
CA MET A 303 -2.66 11.07 3.18
C MET A 303 -1.71 12.22 2.84
N LEU A 304 -1.08 12.18 1.66
CA LEU A 304 0.01 13.09 1.29
C LEU A 304 -0.46 14.24 0.40
N ASP A 305 -1.42 13.99 -0.50
CA ASP A 305 -1.82 14.92 -1.56
C ASP A 305 -3.23 15.50 -1.35
N ASN A 306 -3.90 15.18 -0.23
CA ASN A 306 -5.27 15.60 0.06
C ASN A 306 -6.28 15.24 -1.06
N ALA A 307 -6.06 14.10 -1.71
CA ALA A 307 -6.94 13.64 -2.79
C ALA A 307 -8.38 13.43 -2.31
N GLY A 308 -9.33 13.85 -3.14
CA GLY A 308 -10.75 13.67 -2.89
C GLY A 308 -11.26 12.30 -3.33
N LEU A 309 -12.54 12.06 -3.09
CA LEU A 309 -13.19 10.80 -3.49
C LEU A 309 -13.10 10.56 -5.02
N ALA A 310 -13.22 11.61 -5.83
CA ALA A 310 -13.17 11.51 -7.28
C ALA A 310 -11.82 10.95 -7.76
N ASP A 311 -10.71 11.39 -7.15
CA ASP A 311 -9.35 11.03 -7.55
C ASP A 311 -9.04 9.56 -7.27
N ILE A 312 -9.61 9.00 -6.21
CA ILE A 312 -9.38 7.60 -5.78
C ILE A 312 -10.42 6.61 -6.30
N THR A 313 -11.43 7.09 -7.07
CA THR A 313 -12.55 6.25 -7.53
C THR A 313 -12.08 5.06 -8.37
N SER A 314 -11.10 5.23 -9.23
CA SER A 314 -10.52 4.15 -10.05
C SER A 314 -9.93 3.04 -9.18
N HIS A 315 -9.14 3.40 -8.17
CA HIS A 315 -8.56 2.44 -7.22
C HIS A 315 -9.63 1.70 -6.42
N LEU A 316 -10.64 2.41 -5.93
CA LEU A 316 -11.77 1.81 -5.22
C LEU A 316 -12.57 0.86 -6.11
N ALA A 317 -12.80 1.21 -7.38
CA ALA A 317 -13.51 0.36 -8.33
C ALA A 317 -12.77 -0.97 -8.58
N ILE A 318 -11.45 -0.92 -8.76
CA ILE A 318 -10.61 -2.11 -8.92
C ILE A 318 -10.64 -2.98 -7.65
N LEU A 319 -10.48 -2.38 -6.48
CA LEU A 319 -10.56 -3.10 -5.21
C LEU A 319 -11.93 -3.75 -4.98
N LEU A 320 -13.03 -3.08 -5.33
CA LEU A 320 -14.38 -3.65 -5.31
C LEU A 320 -14.52 -4.81 -6.31
N GLY A 321 -13.91 -4.70 -7.48
CA GLY A 321 -13.82 -5.81 -8.44
C GLY A 321 -13.17 -7.05 -7.82
N PHE A 322 -12.04 -6.89 -7.13
CA PHE A 322 -11.40 -7.99 -6.37
C PHE A 322 -12.31 -8.56 -5.29
N CYS A 323 -13.05 -7.73 -4.56
CA CYS A 323 -14.03 -8.19 -3.56
C CYS A 323 -15.11 -9.07 -4.18
N ILE A 324 -15.72 -8.62 -5.28
CA ILE A 324 -16.83 -9.32 -5.94
C ILE A 324 -16.34 -10.65 -6.53
N VAL A 325 -15.23 -10.61 -7.28
CA VAL A 325 -14.65 -11.80 -7.91
C VAL A 325 -14.17 -12.78 -6.85
N GLY A 326 -13.41 -12.30 -5.86
CA GLY A 326 -12.89 -13.12 -4.77
C GLY A 326 -13.99 -13.79 -3.96
N MET A 327 -15.04 -13.07 -3.59
CA MET A 327 -16.18 -13.64 -2.85
C MET A 327 -16.98 -14.62 -3.72
N GLY A 328 -17.24 -14.29 -4.99
CA GLY A 328 -17.92 -15.17 -5.93
C GLY A 328 -17.18 -16.50 -6.15
N LEU A 329 -15.85 -16.44 -6.38
CA LEU A 329 -14.99 -17.62 -6.48
C LEU A 329 -15.00 -18.43 -5.18
N SER A 330 -14.92 -17.74 -4.04
CA SER A 330 -14.96 -18.39 -2.74
C SER A 330 -16.21 -19.20 -2.52
N ILE A 331 -17.40 -18.64 -2.79
CA ILE A 331 -18.68 -19.33 -2.62
C ILE A 331 -18.80 -20.52 -3.59
N LYS A 332 -18.39 -20.32 -4.86
CA LYS A 332 -18.47 -21.36 -5.90
C LYS A 332 -17.51 -22.52 -5.63
N LEU A 333 -16.30 -22.24 -5.21
CA LEU A 333 -15.23 -23.22 -5.04
C LEU A 333 -15.21 -23.87 -3.65
N PHE A 334 -15.90 -23.27 -2.66
CA PHE A 334 -15.83 -23.76 -1.28
C PHE A 334 -16.35 -25.19 -1.14
N LYS A 335 -15.51 -26.03 -0.54
CA LYS A 335 -15.85 -27.38 -0.10
C LYS A 335 -15.86 -27.42 1.43
N TRP A 336 -16.93 -28.02 1.98
CA TRP A 336 -17.02 -28.27 3.43
C TRP A 336 -15.97 -29.26 3.92
#